data_d5fd17a6522284f105b5b15ad829e55c
#
_entry.id   d5fd17a6522284f105b5b15ad829e55c
#
_cell.length_a   1.000
_cell.length_b   1.000
_cell.length_c   1.000
_cell.angle_alpha   90.00
_cell.angle_beta   90.00
_cell.angle_gamma   90.00
#
_symmetry.space_group_name_H-M   'P 1'
#
loop_
_entity.id
_entity.type
_entity.pdbx_description
1 polymer ?
#
loop_
_entity_poly.entity_id
_entity_poly.type
_entity_poly.pdbx_seq_one_letter_code
_entity_poly.pdbx_strand_id
1 'polypeptide(L)'
;PRFATRTARVQNIDAVDELVEGWTKTLMRNEVARRMLAVKVPCAPVRELSEVTVDENTHARGSLQWVDHPTLGRVVLPHSPLVFEGTERRPIEPSLPLGASNDAIFGQWLGHSAEELSAWRAQGVIGKSLDQDAEHDAEDNV
;
A
#
# COMPACT_ATOMS: atom_id res chain seq x y z
N PRO A 1 24.30 18.61 33.84
CA PRO A 1 24.52 19.83 33.09
C PRO A 1 24.70 19.58 31.60
N ARG A 2 25.36 18.46 31.18
CA ARG A 2 25.71 18.15 29.77
C ARG A 2 24.50 18.07 28.85
N PHE A 3 23.32 17.64 29.34
CA PHE A 3 22.09 17.46 28.56
C PHE A 3 20.91 18.29 29.08
N ALA A 4 21.18 19.27 29.98
CA ALA A 4 20.12 19.99 30.69
C ALA A 4 19.27 20.88 29.80
N THR A 5 19.82 21.47 28.74
CA THR A 5 19.12 22.34 27.80
C THR A 5 19.04 21.73 26.43
N ARG A 6 18.12 22.23 25.59
CA ARG A 6 18.03 21.83 24.19
C ARG A 6 19.35 22.10 23.45
N THR A 7 19.93 23.28 23.62
CA THR A 7 21.22 23.65 23.01
C THR A 7 22.32 22.70 23.41
N ALA A 8 22.44 22.37 24.73
CA ALA A 8 23.43 21.44 25.20
C ALA A 8 23.24 20.02 24.61
N ARG A 9 22.01 19.55 24.43
CA ARG A 9 21.75 18.27 23.77
C ARG A 9 22.13 18.27 22.30
N VAL A 10 21.82 19.33 21.56
CA VAL A 10 22.21 19.46 20.14
C VAL A 10 23.73 19.50 19.98
N GLN A 11 24.44 20.23 20.86
CA GLN A 11 25.91 20.28 20.86
C GLN A 11 26.58 18.94 21.22
N ASN A 12 25.85 18.04 21.88
CA ASN A 12 26.34 16.72 22.29
C ASN A 12 25.45 15.60 21.70
N ILE A 13 24.97 15.78 20.46
CA ILE A 13 23.97 14.88 19.87
C ILE A 13 24.44 13.43 19.84
N ASP A 14 25.67 13.17 19.42
CA ASP A 14 26.24 11.82 19.35
C ASP A 14 26.20 11.12 20.71
N ALA A 15 26.54 11.85 21.77
CA ALA A 15 26.54 11.29 23.13
C ALA A 15 25.11 11.12 23.68
N VAL A 16 24.11 11.88 23.19
CA VAL A 16 22.70 11.64 23.49
C VAL A 16 22.22 10.38 22.79
N ASP A 17 22.58 10.23 21.52
CA ASP A 17 22.18 9.08 20.69
C ASP A 17 22.79 7.79 21.24
N GLU A 18 24.08 7.78 21.59
CA GLU A 18 24.73 6.64 22.26
C GLU A 18 24.01 6.22 23.55
N LEU A 19 23.62 7.20 24.38
CA LEU A 19 22.93 6.94 25.63
C LEU A 19 21.53 6.35 25.40
N VAL A 20 20.78 6.91 24.47
CA VAL A 20 19.45 6.43 24.10
C VAL A 20 19.53 5.05 23.46
N GLU A 21 20.44 4.86 22.52
CA GLU A 21 20.67 3.59 21.84
C GLU A 21 21.08 2.49 22.82
N GLY A 22 22.03 2.79 23.72
CA GLY A 22 22.46 1.86 24.75
C GLY A 22 21.34 1.39 25.66
N TRP A 23 20.37 2.26 25.95
CA TRP A 23 19.18 1.89 26.74
C TRP A 23 18.14 1.14 25.88
N THR A 24 17.82 1.63 24.68
CA THR A 24 16.79 1.02 23.82
C THR A 24 17.16 -0.37 23.35
N LYS A 25 18.43 -0.64 23.05
CA LYS A 25 18.94 -1.96 22.67
C LYS A 25 18.74 -3.05 23.74
N THR A 26 18.53 -2.67 24.99
CA THR A 26 18.30 -3.64 26.09
C THR A 26 16.84 -4.07 26.22
N LEU A 27 15.92 -3.51 25.43
CA LEU A 27 14.47 -3.68 25.58
C LEU A 27 13.83 -4.04 24.24
N MET A 28 12.69 -4.73 24.33
CA MET A 28 11.83 -4.93 23.16
C MET A 28 11.14 -3.61 22.78
N ARG A 29 10.95 -3.36 21.50
CA ARG A 29 10.42 -2.09 20.95
C ARG A 29 9.10 -1.62 21.61
N ASN A 30 8.19 -2.55 21.89
CA ASN A 30 6.91 -2.22 22.53
C ASN A 30 7.11 -1.81 24.01
N GLU A 31 8.09 -2.39 24.68
CA GLU A 31 8.43 -2.02 26.05
C GLU A 31 9.10 -0.63 26.12
N VAL A 32 9.96 -0.31 25.13
CA VAL A 32 10.49 1.04 24.96
C VAL A 32 9.36 2.04 24.82
N ALA A 33 8.44 1.81 23.88
CA ALA A 33 7.31 2.68 23.64
C ALA A 33 6.45 2.86 24.90
N ARG A 34 6.12 1.78 25.59
CA ARG A 34 5.33 1.82 26.84
C ARG A 34 6.00 2.67 27.93
N ARG A 35 7.31 2.50 28.13
CA ARG A 35 8.07 3.27 29.15
C ARG A 35 8.16 4.75 28.79
N MET A 36 8.42 5.06 27.51
CA MET A 36 8.52 6.43 27.04
C MET A 36 7.19 7.17 27.16
N LEU A 37 6.09 6.52 26.78
CA LEU A 37 4.73 7.08 26.92
C LEU A 37 4.35 7.31 28.39
N ALA A 38 4.77 6.43 29.30
CA ALA A 38 4.51 6.59 30.75
C ALA A 38 5.15 7.88 31.31
N VAL A 39 6.26 8.34 30.74
CA VAL A 39 6.90 9.61 31.11
C VAL A 39 6.53 10.76 30.15
N LYS A 40 5.45 10.59 29.36
CA LYS A 40 4.89 11.57 28.42
C LYS A 40 5.86 11.98 27.31
N VAL A 41 6.75 11.09 26.90
CA VAL A 41 7.58 11.27 25.70
C VAL A 41 6.84 10.65 24.52
N PRO A 42 6.43 11.44 23.52
CA PRO A 42 5.77 10.93 22.33
C PRO A 42 6.71 10.01 21.55
N CYS A 43 6.32 8.77 21.38
CA CYS A 43 7.04 7.80 20.56
C CYS A 43 6.08 6.70 20.09
N ALA A 44 6.50 6.01 19.04
CA ALA A 44 5.81 4.82 18.56
C ALA A 44 6.84 3.77 18.12
N PRO A 45 6.56 2.48 18.26
CA PRO A 45 7.43 1.44 17.73
C PRO A 45 7.38 1.46 16.20
N VAL A 46 8.52 1.21 15.56
CA VAL A 46 8.55 0.91 14.12
C VAL A 46 7.89 -0.46 13.91
N ARG A 47 6.88 -0.50 13.06
CA ARG A 47 6.09 -1.70 12.77
C ARG A 47 6.53 -2.37 11.50
N GLU A 48 6.44 -3.69 11.49
CA GLU A 48 6.58 -4.48 10.27
C GLU A 48 5.32 -4.32 9.39
N LEU A 49 5.47 -4.51 8.08
CA LEU A 49 4.35 -4.39 7.15
C LEU A 49 3.22 -5.36 7.51
N SER A 50 3.55 -6.58 7.92
CA SER A 50 2.59 -7.59 8.38
C SER A 50 1.75 -7.14 9.58
N GLU A 51 2.31 -6.32 10.46
CA GLU A 51 1.57 -5.76 11.61
C GLU A 51 0.67 -4.59 11.19
N VAL A 52 1.12 -3.80 10.20
CA VAL A 52 0.34 -2.67 9.67
C VAL A 52 -0.88 -3.17 8.89
N THR A 53 -0.72 -4.24 8.11
CA THR A 53 -1.81 -4.79 7.29
C THR A 53 -2.97 -5.36 8.10
N VAL A 54 -2.77 -5.72 9.35
CA VAL A 54 -3.81 -6.24 10.27
C VAL A 54 -4.16 -5.27 11.40
N ASP A 55 -3.66 -4.05 11.38
CA ASP A 55 -3.90 -3.05 12.43
C ASP A 55 -5.36 -2.56 12.39
N GLU A 56 -6.06 -2.81 13.49
CA GLU A 56 -7.50 -2.47 13.62
C GLU A 56 -7.78 -0.99 13.41
N ASN A 57 -6.91 -0.10 13.91
CA ASN A 57 -7.10 1.35 13.76
C ASN A 57 -6.95 1.79 12.31
N THR A 58 -6.03 1.19 11.57
CA THR A 58 -5.80 1.47 10.15
C THR A 58 -7.00 1.06 9.31
N HIS A 59 -7.61 -0.08 9.61
CA HIS A 59 -8.85 -0.54 8.98
C HIS A 59 -10.07 0.29 9.41
N ALA A 60 -10.23 0.56 10.71
CA ALA A 60 -11.34 1.36 11.22
C ALA A 60 -11.38 2.77 10.64
N ARG A 61 -10.22 3.37 10.35
CA ARG A 61 -10.10 4.65 9.65
C ARG A 61 -10.31 4.56 8.14
N GLY A 62 -10.45 3.36 7.59
CA GLY A 62 -10.56 3.13 6.15
C GLY A 62 -9.28 3.45 5.38
N SER A 63 -8.12 3.48 6.04
CA SER A 63 -6.82 3.68 5.37
C SER A 63 -6.35 2.43 4.63
N LEU A 64 -6.73 1.26 5.13
CA LEU A 64 -6.55 -0.04 4.47
C LEU A 64 -7.91 -0.73 4.33
N GLN A 65 -8.09 -1.45 3.23
CA GLN A 65 -9.29 -2.22 2.96
C GLN A 65 -8.93 -3.62 2.48
N TRP A 66 -9.61 -4.63 3.01
CA TRP A 66 -9.57 -5.98 2.45
C TRP A 66 -10.35 -6.02 1.16
N VAL A 67 -9.74 -6.58 0.11
CA VAL A 67 -10.31 -6.70 -1.23
C VAL A 67 -10.12 -8.13 -1.71
N ASP A 68 -11.15 -8.72 -2.28
CA ASP A 68 -11.06 -10.03 -2.93
C ASP A 68 -10.59 -9.82 -4.38
N HIS A 69 -9.32 -10.10 -4.63
CA HIS A 69 -8.71 -9.97 -5.94
C HIS A 69 -8.94 -11.26 -6.75
N PRO A 70 -9.36 -11.18 -8.03
CA PRO A 70 -9.71 -12.36 -8.83
C PRO A 70 -8.62 -13.43 -8.92
N THR A 71 -7.35 -13.01 -9.01
CA THR A 71 -6.20 -13.90 -9.18
C THR A 71 -5.33 -14.06 -7.93
N LEU A 72 -5.31 -13.05 -7.04
CA LEU A 72 -4.44 -13.04 -5.85
C LEU A 72 -5.17 -13.47 -4.57
N GLY A 73 -6.49 -13.72 -4.64
CA GLY A 73 -7.30 -13.98 -3.46
C GLY A 73 -7.47 -12.73 -2.58
N ARG A 74 -7.62 -12.92 -1.28
CA ARG A 74 -7.86 -11.81 -0.35
C ARG A 74 -6.59 -11.03 -0.07
N VAL A 75 -6.56 -9.76 -0.49
CA VAL A 75 -5.43 -8.84 -0.33
C VAL A 75 -5.83 -7.59 0.44
N VAL A 76 -4.85 -6.90 1.02
CA VAL A 76 -5.04 -5.59 1.65
C VAL A 76 -4.54 -4.52 0.70
N LEU A 77 -5.39 -3.54 0.39
CA LEU A 77 -5.03 -2.41 -0.44
C LEU A 77 -5.14 -1.08 0.34
N PRO A 78 -4.21 -0.14 0.11
CA PRO A 78 -4.30 1.20 0.68
C PRO A 78 -5.36 2.02 -0.03
N HIS A 79 -6.17 2.72 0.75
CA HIS A 79 -7.12 3.70 0.23
C HIS A 79 -6.45 5.07 0.05
N SER A 80 -7.05 5.95 -0.76
CA SER A 80 -6.64 7.35 -0.85
C SER A 80 -6.60 7.98 0.55
N PRO A 81 -5.52 8.71 0.91
CA PRO A 81 -5.48 9.47 2.15
C PRO A 81 -6.44 10.66 2.16
N LEU A 82 -6.93 11.08 0.98
CA LEU A 82 -7.85 12.20 0.85
C LEU A 82 -9.24 11.78 1.32
N VAL A 83 -9.77 12.52 2.26
CA VAL A 83 -11.13 12.36 2.79
C VAL A 83 -11.85 13.70 2.66
N PHE A 84 -12.97 13.70 1.97
CA PHE A 84 -13.81 14.88 1.82
C PHE A 84 -15.02 14.76 2.74
N GLU A 85 -15.27 15.80 3.53
CA GLU A 85 -16.44 15.85 4.40
C GLU A 85 -17.73 15.83 3.57
N GLY A 86 -18.71 15.05 4.00
CA GLY A 86 -19.98 14.91 3.30
C GLY A 86 -19.94 14.05 2.04
N THR A 87 -18.78 13.43 1.73
CA THR A 87 -18.64 12.54 0.58
C THR A 87 -18.40 11.10 1.05
N GLU A 88 -19.20 10.18 0.56
CA GLU A 88 -18.99 8.76 0.81
C GLU A 88 -17.72 8.26 0.11
N ARG A 89 -16.92 7.50 0.83
CA ARG A 89 -15.75 6.81 0.24
C ARG A 89 -16.20 5.69 -0.67
N ARG A 90 -15.72 5.69 -1.90
CA ARG A 90 -15.91 4.55 -2.81
C ARG A 90 -15.09 3.36 -2.32
N PRO A 91 -15.64 2.13 -2.40
CA PRO A 91 -14.85 0.92 -2.17
C PRO A 91 -13.64 0.88 -3.11
N ILE A 92 -12.56 0.25 -2.65
CA ILE A 92 -11.42 -0.05 -3.52
C ILE A 92 -11.80 -1.24 -4.40
N GLU A 93 -11.67 -1.07 -5.70
CA GLU A 93 -11.79 -2.15 -6.66
C GLU A 93 -10.40 -2.74 -6.96
N PRO A 94 -10.29 -4.06 -7.16
CA PRO A 94 -9.02 -4.67 -7.55
C PRO A 94 -8.59 -4.18 -8.93
N SER A 95 -7.28 -4.20 -9.18
CA SER A 95 -6.75 -3.91 -10.51
C SER A 95 -7.26 -4.93 -11.52
N LEU A 96 -7.61 -4.46 -12.70
CA LEU A 96 -7.99 -5.32 -13.81
C LEU A 96 -6.74 -5.82 -14.56
N PRO A 97 -6.83 -6.97 -15.22
CA PRO A 97 -5.79 -7.43 -16.13
C PRO A 97 -5.48 -6.42 -17.23
N LEU A 98 -4.25 -6.47 -17.76
CA LEU A 98 -3.84 -5.60 -18.86
C LEU A 98 -4.77 -5.80 -20.07
N GLY A 99 -5.30 -4.70 -20.59
CA GLY A 99 -6.19 -4.72 -21.77
C GLY A 99 -7.66 -4.99 -21.45
N ALA A 100 -8.03 -5.34 -20.23
CA ALA A 100 -9.43 -5.63 -19.85
C ALA A 100 -10.40 -4.46 -20.10
N SER A 101 -9.91 -3.23 -20.07
CA SER A 101 -10.72 -2.03 -20.32
C SER A 101 -10.69 -1.54 -21.76
N ASN A 102 -9.98 -2.22 -22.68
CA ASN A 102 -9.82 -1.75 -24.05
C ASN A 102 -11.15 -1.54 -24.78
N ASP A 103 -12.06 -2.49 -24.69
CA ASP A 103 -13.37 -2.40 -25.37
C ASP A 103 -14.26 -1.31 -24.77
N ALA A 104 -14.19 -1.11 -23.45
CA ALA A 104 -14.93 -0.05 -22.79
C ALA A 104 -14.37 1.33 -23.15
N ILE A 105 -13.05 1.51 -23.13
CA ILE A 105 -12.43 2.81 -23.36
C ILE A 105 -12.39 3.14 -24.86
N PHE A 106 -11.81 2.28 -25.68
CA PHE A 106 -11.63 2.58 -27.09
C PHE A 106 -12.93 2.39 -27.88
N GLY A 107 -13.72 1.33 -27.59
CA GLY A 107 -14.97 1.07 -28.27
C GLY A 107 -16.11 1.96 -27.77
N GLN A 108 -16.53 1.77 -26.53
CA GLN A 108 -17.75 2.43 -26.04
C GLN A 108 -17.57 3.93 -25.77
N TRP A 109 -16.41 4.34 -25.23
CA TRP A 109 -16.19 5.74 -24.87
C TRP A 109 -15.61 6.56 -26.02
N LEU A 110 -14.62 6.04 -26.77
CA LEU A 110 -14.00 6.74 -27.89
C LEU A 110 -14.62 6.45 -29.25
N GLY A 111 -15.50 5.45 -29.37
CA GLY A 111 -16.30 5.19 -30.56
C GLY A 111 -15.60 4.42 -31.68
N HIS A 112 -14.48 3.75 -31.38
CA HIS A 112 -13.81 2.88 -32.36
C HIS A 112 -14.57 1.58 -32.59
N SER A 113 -14.53 1.07 -33.81
CA SER A 113 -15.22 -0.15 -34.19
C SER A 113 -14.52 -1.41 -33.65
N ALA A 114 -15.26 -2.51 -33.56
CA ALA A 114 -14.67 -3.80 -33.15
C ALA A 114 -13.58 -4.28 -34.12
N GLU A 115 -13.73 -3.96 -35.42
CA GLU A 115 -12.75 -4.27 -36.47
C GLU A 115 -11.44 -3.50 -36.24
N GLU A 116 -11.51 -2.20 -35.91
CA GLU A 116 -10.35 -1.38 -35.59
C GLU A 116 -9.64 -1.92 -34.36
N LEU A 117 -10.38 -2.26 -33.28
CA LEU A 117 -9.79 -2.82 -32.06
C LEU A 117 -9.14 -4.18 -32.33
N SER A 118 -9.74 -5.01 -33.18
CA SER A 118 -9.15 -6.29 -33.59
C SER A 118 -7.85 -6.10 -34.37
N ALA A 119 -7.82 -5.14 -35.30
CA ALA A 119 -6.62 -4.81 -36.05
C ALA A 119 -5.50 -4.29 -35.12
N TRP A 120 -5.83 -3.45 -34.16
CA TRP A 120 -4.86 -2.92 -33.18
C TRP A 120 -4.29 -4.01 -32.25
N ARG A 121 -5.10 -4.98 -31.85
CA ARG A 121 -4.62 -6.15 -31.10
C ARG A 121 -3.65 -6.99 -31.94
N ALA A 122 -4.01 -7.23 -33.22
CA ALA A 122 -3.15 -7.99 -34.14
C ALA A 122 -1.80 -7.29 -34.42
N GLN A 123 -1.80 -5.96 -34.42
CA GLN A 123 -0.59 -5.13 -34.61
C GLN A 123 0.19 -4.90 -33.31
N GLY A 124 -0.32 -5.34 -32.15
CA GLY A 124 0.31 -5.08 -30.86
C GLY A 124 0.21 -3.62 -30.37
N VAL A 125 -0.67 -2.81 -30.96
CA VAL A 125 -0.91 -1.41 -30.54
C VAL A 125 -1.61 -1.35 -29.20
N ILE A 126 -2.58 -2.25 -28.97
CA ILE A 126 -3.25 -2.44 -27.69
C ILE A 126 -3.00 -3.85 -27.18
N GLY A 127 -2.80 -3.99 -25.85
CA GLY A 127 -2.54 -5.30 -25.23
C GLY A 127 -3.72 -6.26 -25.38
N LYS A 128 -3.42 -7.55 -25.44
CA LYS A 128 -4.42 -8.61 -25.25
C LYS A 128 -4.76 -8.72 -23.76
N SER A 129 -5.99 -9.15 -23.44
CA SER A 129 -6.29 -9.58 -22.08
C SER A 129 -5.47 -10.84 -21.76
N LEU A 130 -4.84 -10.87 -20.58
CA LEU A 130 -4.06 -12.04 -20.13
C LEU A 130 -4.89 -13.34 -20.04
N ASP A 131 -6.22 -13.21 -19.97
CA ASP A 131 -7.12 -14.37 -19.97
C ASP A 131 -7.16 -15.11 -21.33
N GLN A 132 -6.73 -14.46 -22.43
CA GLN A 132 -6.69 -15.09 -23.76
C GLN A 132 -5.38 -15.84 -24.01
N ASP A 133 -4.30 -15.53 -23.28
CA ASP A 133 -3.03 -16.24 -23.42
C ASP A 133 -3.03 -17.55 -22.58
N ALA A 134 -3.81 -17.63 -21.49
CA ALA A 134 -3.91 -18.83 -20.68
C ALA A 134 -4.67 -19.99 -21.38
N GLU A 135 -5.59 -19.69 -22.31
CA GLU A 135 -6.28 -20.72 -23.10
C GLU A 135 -5.41 -21.27 -24.24
N HIS A 136 -4.49 -20.46 -24.77
CA HIS A 136 -3.63 -20.88 -25.89
C HIS A 136 -2.48 -21.78 -25.43
N ASP A 137 -1.90 -21.51 -24.24
CA ASP A 137 -0.85 -22.36 -23.66
C ASP A 137 -1.39 -23.72 -23.16
N ALA A 138 -2.71 -23.86 -22.99
CA ALA A 138 -3.33 -25.13 -22.61
C ALA A 138 -3.60 -26.05 -23.83
N GLU A 139 -3.73 -25.49 -25.03
CA GLU A 139 -3.95 -26.27 -26.25
C GLU A 139 -2.64 -26.78 -26.89
N ASP A 140 -1.50 -26.10 -26.67
CA ASP A 140 -0.20 -26.51 -27.19
C ASP A 140 0.53 -27.57 -26.33
N ASN A 141 -0.05 -28.01 -25.23
CA ASN A 141 0.56 -28.97 -24.28
C ASN A 141 -0.19 -30.31 -24.15
N VAL A 142 -0.91 -30.72 -25.24
CA VAL A 142 -1.58 -32.02 -25.34
C VAL A 142 -0.94 -32.90 -26.41
#